data_10b13492b8cd6ff42a9fe895ea57314a
#
_entry.id   10b13492b8cd6ff42a9fe895ea57314a
#
_cell.length_a   1.000
_cell.length_b   1.000
_cell.length_c   1.000
_cell.angle_alpha   90.00
_cell.angle_beta   90.00
_cell.angle_gamma   90.00
#
_symmetry.space_group_name_H-M   'P 1'
#
loop_
_entity.id
_entity.type
_entity.pdbx_description
1 polymer ?
#
loop_
_entity_poly.entity_id
_entity_poly.type
_entity_poly.pdbx_seq_one_letter_code
_entity_poly.pdbx_strand_id
1 'polypeptide(L)'
;QNEGHIAGCKVKIIKMDYAPQSTKDAFREMSQNRYESKDVFKFEQNYVINSPGRLNFITSIISRVRGNSLVLFHRIEHGKKIYEKLRRDSDKTVYYVDGGIDKDIREEHKKKMEAGEEVVIVASYGTFSTGISIKKIHNIFFTESFKSEVIIRQSIGRGLRQHKSKDSVNIIDFVDDLSSSDWDNYLIRHAKERQRIYREQKFKYDIKNVDFEGDI
;
A
#
# COMPACT_ATOMS: atom_id res chain seq x y z
N GLN A 1 -15.01 -20.74 -26.07
CA GLN A 1 -14.64 -19.44 -25.53
C GLN A 1 -14.74 -19.57 -24.01
N ASN A 2 -13.61 -19.82 -23.32
CA ASN A 2 -13.55 -19.78 -21.88
C ASN A 2 -13.53 -18.30 -21.47
N GLU A 3 -14.67 -17.76 -21.10
CA GLU A 3 -14.74 -16.53 -20.31
C GLU A 3 -14.10 -16.83 -18.95
N GLY A 4 -12.83 -16.54 -18.84
CA GLY A 4 -12.11 -16.64 -17.58
C GLY A 4 -12.75 -15.67 -16.57
N HIS A 5 -13.52 -16.17 -15.62
CA HIS A 5 -14.04 -15.35 -14.53
C HIS A 5 -12.85 -14.71 -13.78
N ILE A 6 -12.71 -13.42 -13.94
CA ILE A 6 -11.75 -12.62 -13.16
C ILE A 6 -12.27 -12.57 -11.72
N ALA A 7 -11.42 -12.83 -10.72
CA ALA A 7 -11.80 -12.71 -9.33
C ALA A 7 -12.31 -11.28 -9.05
N GLY A 8 -13.32 -11.12 -8.20
CA GLY A 8 -13.83 -9.82 -7.80
C GLY A 8 -12.75 -8.98 -7.09
N CYS A 9 -12.87 -7.66 -7.15
CA CYS A 9 -12.00 -6.74 -6.44
C CYS A 9 -12.81 -5.89 -5.46
N LYS A 10 -12.37 -5.85 -4.21
CA LYS A 10 -12.92 -4.98 -3.16
C LYS A 10 -11.82 -4.06 -2.68
N VAL A 11 -12.05 -2.76 -2.71
CA VAL A 11 -11.07 -1.76 -2.26
C VAL A 11 -11.54 -1.15 -0.94
N LYS A 12 -10.67 -1.14 0.04
CA LYS A 12 -10.86 -0.45 1.31
C LYS A 12 -9.82 0.64 1.44
N ILE A 13 -10.26 1.88 1.39
CA ILE A 13 -9.41 3.05 1.61
C ILE A 13 -9.43 3.37 3.09
N ILE A 14 -8.26 3.36 3.72
CA ILE A 14 -8.09 3.76 5.11
C ILE A 14 -7.44 5.13 5.10
N LYS A 15 -8.26 6.16 5.31
CA LYS A 15 -7.83 7.55 5.32
C LYS A 15 -7.48 7.94 6.75
N MET A 16 -6.19 8.16 7.00
CA MET A 16 -5.63 8.62 8.26
C MET A 16 -5.60 10.13 8.26
N ASP A 17 -6.42 10.75 9.09
CA ASP A 17 -6.47 12.20 9.29
C ASP A 17 -5.51 12.58 10.41
N TYR A 18 -4.42 13.24 10.06
CA TYR A 18 -3.35 13.56 11.01
C TYR A 18 -3.72 14.76 11.89
N ALA A 19 -3.53 14.61 13.19
CA ALA A 19 -3.49 15.69 14.16
C ALA A 19 -2.01 15.93 14.59
N PRO A 20 -1.59 17.09 15.06
CA PRO A 20 -2.40 18.30 15.29
C PRO A 20 -2.54 19.17 14.03
N GLN A 21 -3.47 20.12 14.08
CA GLN A 21 -3.71 21.07 12.98
C GLN A 21 -2.45 21.88 12.62
N SER A 22 -1.58 22.18 13.57
CA SER A 22 -0.32 22.89 13.34
C SER A 22 0.60 22.18 12.34
N THR A 23 0.61 20.83 12.30
CA THR A 23 1.36 20.05 11.31
C THR A 23 0.81 20.28 9.91
N LYS A 24 -0.50 20.27 9.76
CA LYS A 24 -1.18 20.53 8.49
C LYS A 24 -0.93 21.95 7.99
N ASP A 25 -0.99 22.91 8.88
CA ASP A 25 -0.73 24.32 8.56
C ASP A 25 0.72 24.54 8.14
N ALA A 26 1.68 23.85 8.77
CA ALA A 26 3.09 23.90 8.37
C ALA A 26 3.31 23.36 6.93
N PHE A 27 2.70 22.24 6.55
CA PHE A 27 2.78 21.73 5.17
C PHE A 27 2.10 22.65 4.16
N ARG A 28 0.96 23.23 4.53
CA ARG A 28 0.27 24.24 3.71
C ARG A 28 1.16 25.45 3.48
N GLU A 29 1.78 26.00 4.52
CA GLU A 29 2.68 27.15 4.44
C GLU A 29 3.90 26.82 3.55
N MET A 30 4.52 25.65 3.69
CA MET A 30 5.59 25.20 2.81
C MET A 30 5.13 25.18 1.34
N SER A 31 3.92 24.73 1.06
CA SER A 31 3.34 24.70 -0.28
C SER A 31 3.10 26.11 -0.88
N GLN A 32 2.88 27.10 -0.04
CA GLN A 32 2.66 28.52 -0.45
C GLN A 32 3.97 29.30 -0.55
N ASN A 33 5.00 28.94 0.22
CA ASN A 33 6.25 29.67 0.38
C ASN A 33 7.40 29.10 -0.45
N ARG A 34 7.40 29.34 -1.78
CA ARG A 34 8.54 29.14 -2.71
C ARG A 34 9.16 27.73 -2.79
N TYR A 35 8.66 26.74 -2.06
CA TYR A 35 9.13 25.38 -2.23
C TYR A 35 8.55 24.78 -3.51
N GLU A 36 9.39 24.08 -4.28
CA GLU A 36 8.87 23.35 -5.43
C GLU A 36 7.94 22.21 -4.98
N SER A 37 6.90 21.95 -5.75
CA SER A 37 5.90 20.91 -5.43
C SER A 37 6.51 19.53 -5.17
N LYS A 38 7.61 19.20 -5.86
CA LYS A 38 8.37 17.96 -5.65
C LYS A 38 9.01 17.88 -4.27
N ASP A 39 9.45 19.02 -3.72
CA ASP A 39 10.09 19.09 -2.41
C ASP A 39 9.05 18.97 -1.30
N VAL A 40 7.93 19.68 -1.43
CA VAL A 40 6.80 19.55 -0.49
C VAL A 40 6.31 18.10 -0.43
N PHE A 41 6.10 17.47 -1.59
CA PHE A 41 5.73 16.06 -1.66
C PHE A 41 6.74 15.14 -0.96
N LYS A 42 8.05 15.39 -1.15
CA LYS A 42 9.12 14.65 -0.48
C LYS A 42 9.11 14.83 1.03
N PHE A 43 8.82 16.05 1.52
CA PHE A 43 8.68 16.33 2.95
C PHE A 43 7.46 15.60 3.54
N GLU A 44 6.31 15.68 2.88
CA GLU A 44 5.12 14.92 3.28
C GLU A 44 5.41 13.42 3.37
N GLN A 45 6.02 12.85 2.32
CA GLN A 45 6.40 11.43 2.33
C GLN A 45 7.35 11.09 3.47
N ASN A 46 8.40 11.90 3.69
CA ASN A 46 9.35 11.65 4.77
C ASN A 46 8.67 11.69 6.14
N TYR A 47 7.75 12.63 6.34
CA TYR A 47 7.00 12.73 7.57
C TYR A 47 6.23 11.45 7.86
N VAL A 48 5.42 10.98 6.92
CA VAL A 48 4.55 9.81 7.14
C VAL A 48 5.32 8.48 7.21
N ILE A 49 6.35 8.27 6.41
CA ILE A 49 7.12 7.01 6.43
C ILE A 49 8.07 6.87 7.62
N ASN A 50 8.39 7.99 8.29
CA ASN A 50 9.22 7.99 9.49
C ASN A 50 8.39 8.00 10.78
N SER A 51 7.06 8.09 10.70
CA SER A 51 6.17 8.00 11.85
C SER A 51 6.12 6.58 12.44
N PRO A 52 6.61 6.35 13.67
CA PRO A 52 6.50 5.05 14.35
C PRO A 52 5.04 4.65 14.60
N GLY A 53 4.18 5.60 14.95
CA GLY A 53 2.76 5.37 15.15
C GLY A 53 2.08 4.87 13.88
N ARG A 54 2.38 5.49 12.73
CA ARG A 54 1.89 5.03 11.43
C ARG A 54 2.39 3.63 11.09
N LEU A 55 3.67 3.36 11.31
CA LEU A 55 4.24 2.02 11.08
C LEU A 55 3.52 0.97 11.96
N ASN A 56 3.29 1.28 13.24
CA ASN A 56 2.55 0.41 14.14
C ASN A 56 1.13 0.16 13.64
N PHE A 57 0.42 1.20 13.21
CA PHE A 57 -0.94 1.12 12.73
C PHE A 57 -1.05 0.23 11.48
N ILE A 58 -0.28 0.51 10.42
CA ILE A 58 -0.35 -0.26 9.17
C ILE A 58 0.06 -1.73 9.37
N THR A 59 1.12 -1.99 10.15
CA THR A 59 1.56 -3.37 10.40
C THR A 59 0.57 -4.15 11.27
N SER A 60 -0.13 -3.50 12.21
CA SER A 60 -1.18 -4.13 12.99
C SER A 60 -2.37 -4.56 12.12
N ILE A 61 -2.71 -3.80 11.08
CA ILE A 61 -3.77 -4.18 10.15
C ILE A 61 -3.30 -5.35 9.28
N ILE A 62 -2.07 -5.29 8.73
CA ILE A 62 -1.51 -6.35 7.89
C ILE A 62 -1.46 -7.68 8.65
N SER A 63 -1.06 -7.67 9.91
CA SER A 63 -0.96 -8.89 10.73
C SER A 63 -2.31 -9.55 11.03
N ARG A 64 -3.39 -8.76 11.14
CA ARG A 64 -4.74 -9.26 11.47
C ARG A 64 -5.56 -9.74 10.28
N VAL A 65 -5.23 -9.29 9.06
CA VAL A 65 -6.00 -9.67 7.87
C VAL A 65 -5.65 -11.10 7.47
N ARG A 66 -6.68 -11.95 7.33
CA ARG A 66 -6.50 -13.36 6.97
C ARG A 66 -6.08 -13.54 5.52
N GLY A 67 -5.33 -14.61 5.25
CA GLY A 67 -4.89 -15.04 3.95
C GLY A 67 -3.59 -14.39 3.48
N ASN A 68 -3.09 -14.88 2.36
CA ASN A 68 -1.83 -14.41 1.79
C ASN A 68 -1.89 -12.95 1.37
N SER A 69 -0.91 -12.19 1.74
CA SER A 69 -0.88 -10.74 1.61
C SER A 69 0.35 -10.25 0.86
N LEU A 70 0.14 -9.38 -0.10
CA LEU A 70 1.19 -8.64 -0.78
C LEU A 70 1.20 -7.21 -0.25
N VAL A 71 2.33 -6.80 0.31
CA VAL A 71 2.54 -5.46 0.87
C VAL A 71 3.49 -4.70 -0.04
N LEU A 72 3.00 -3.65 -0.69
CA LEU A 72 3.74 -2.92 -1.70
C LEU A 72 4.30 -1.61 -1.16
N PHE A 73 5.58 -1.40 -1.39
CA PHE A 73 6.29 -0.17 -1.02
C PHE A 73 7.07 0.43 -2.20
N HIS A 74 7.39 1.72 -2.10
CA HIS A 74 8.24 2.43 -3.05
C HIS A 74 9.65 2.68 -2.50
N ARG A 75 9.74 3.13 -1.25
CA ARG A 75 11.01 3.43 -0.59
C ARG A 75 11.57 2.21 0.14
N ILE A 76 12.78 1.80 -0.24
CA ILE A 76 13.48 0.63 0.31
C ILE A 76 13.55 0.67 1.85
N GLU A 77 13.88 1.82 2.41
CA GLU A 77 13.96 2.01 3.86
C GLU A 77 12.62 1.73 4.55
N HIS A 78 11.51 2.26 4.00
CA HIS A 78 10.18 2.02 4.54
C HIS A 78 9.77 0.53 4.43
N GLY A 79 10.04 -0.09 3.27
CA GLY A 79 9.79 -1.51 3.07
C GLY A 79 10.53 -2.39 4.07
N LYS A 80 11.80 -2.07 4.37
CA LYS A 80 12.59 -2.77 5.40
C LYS A 80 11.98 -2.61 6.80
N LYS A 81 11.59 -1.38 7.19
CA LYS A 81 10.92 -1.14 8.48
C LYS A 81 9.63 -1.97 8.62
N ILE A 82 8.80 -2.03 7.57
CA ILE A 82 7.57 -2.85 7.56
C ILE A 82 7.92 -4.33 7.71
N TYR A 83 8.88 -4.83 6.93
CA TYR A 83 9.32 -6.23 6.97
C TYR A 83 9.81 -6.63 8.35
N GLU A 84 10.76 -5.88 8.92
CA GLU A 84 11.34 -6.16 10.23
C GLU A 84 10.29 -6.17 11.34
N LYS A 85 9.38 -5.19 11.29
CA LYS A 85 8.30 -5.12 12.28
C LYS A 85 7.32 -6.28 12.14
N LEU A 86 6.86 -6.61 10.94
CA LEU A 86 5.96 -7.75 10.73
C LEU A 86 6.63 -9.07 11.12
N ARG A 87 7.91 -9.26 10.79
CA ARG A 87 8.67 -10.46 11.15
C ARG A 87 8.80 -10.64 12.67
N ARG A 88 8.92 -9.54 13.41
CA ARG A 88 9.06 -9.57 14.88
C ARG A 88 7.72 -9.72 15.59
N ASP A 89 6.69 -9.02 15.12
CA ASP A 89 5.46 -8.74 15.88
C ASP A 89 4.23 -9.51 15.34
N SER A 90 4.37 -10.33 14.30
CA SER A 90 3.26 -11.13 13.77
C SER A 90 3.57 -12.62 13.72
N ASP A 91 2.53 -13.45 13.81
CA ASP A 91 2.64 -14.92 13.67
C ASP A 91 2.71 -15.37 12.20
N LYS A 92 2.71 -14.42 11.24
CA LYS A 92 2.74 -14.72 9.81
C LYS A 92 4.15 -15.03 9.33
N THR A 93 4.24 -15.88 8.30
CA THR A 93 5.50 -16.03 7.56
C THR A 93 5.72 -14.82 6.66
N VAL A 94 6.79 -14.07 6.88
CA VAL A 94 7.07 -12.82 6.18
C VAL A 94 8.32 -12.91 5.34
N TYR A 95 8.23 -12.56 4.07
CA TYR A 95 9.34 -12.48 3.11
C TYR A 95 9.51 -11.04 2.61
N TYR A 96 10.74 -10.69 2.27
CA TYR A 96 11.09 -9.39 1.70
C TYR A 96 11.61 -9.54 0.28
N VAL A 97 11.20 -8.65 -0.64
CA VAL A 97 11.60 -8.67 -2.04
C VAL A 97 11.79 -7.26 -2.59
N ASP A 98 12.99 -6.94 -3.02
CA ASP A 98 13.30 -5.73 -3.78
C ASP A 98 14.17 -6.06 -5.01
N GLY A 99 14.66 -5.03 -5.70
CA GLY A 99 15.50 -5.18 -6.89
C GLY A 99 16.85 -5.83 -6.63
N GLY A 100 17.36 -5.80 -5.39
CA GLY A 100 18.62 -6.40 -4.98
C GLY A 100 18.52 -7.89 -4.63
N ILE A 101 17.29 -8.43 -4.48
CA ILE A 101 17.09 -9.84 -4.17
C ILE A 101 17.25 -10.69 -5.44
N ASP A 102 18.02 -11.77 -5.33
CA ASP A 102 18.25 -12.72 -6.41
C ASP A 102 16.94 -13.29 -6.98
N LYS A 103 16.93 -13.58 -8.28
CA LYS A 103 15.75 -14.09 -8.98
C LYS A 103 15.29 -15.43 -8.43
N ASP A 104 16.21 -16.32 -8.08
CA ASP A 104 15.89 -17.67 -7.59
C ASP A 104 15.24 -17.57 -6.19
N ILE A 105 15.75 -16.69 -5.34
CA ILE A 105 15.15 -16.41 -4.03
C ILE A 105 13.74 -15.84 -4.19
N ARG A 106 13.52 -14.93 -5.15
CA ARG A 106 12.18 -14.39 -5.44
C ARG A 106 11.20 -15.47 -5.89
N GLU A 107 11.64 -16.39 -6.74
CA GLU A 107 10.82 -17.53 -7.18
C GLU A 107 10.56 -18.52 -6.03
N GLU A 108 11.51 -18.72 -5.12
CA GLU A 108 11.30 -19.51 -3.90
C GLU A 108 10.23 -18.89 -3.00
N HIS A 109 10.31 -17.58 -2.72
CA HIS A 109 9.30 -16.89 -1.91
C HIS A 109 7.91 -16.96 -2.55
N LYS A 110 7.83 -16.86 -3.87
CA LYS A 110 6.59 -17.05 -4.61
C LYS A 110 6.03 -18.47 -4.40
N LYS A 111 6.84 -19.51 -4.58
CA LYS A 111 6.42 -20.90 -4.36
C LYS A 111 5.92 -21.12 -2.93
N LYS A 112 6.61 -20.53 -1.94
CA LYS A 112 6.19 -20.58 -0.54
C LYS A 112 4.84 -19.91 -0.30
N MET A 113 4.56 -18.77 -0.95
CA MET A 113 3.25 -18.12 -0.86
C MET A 113 2.15 -18.95 -1.58
N GLU A 114 2.44 -19.55 -2.73
CA GLU A 114 1.48 -20.39 -3.45
C GLU A 114 1.12 -21.66 -2.65
N ALA A 115 2.08 -22.25 -1.93
CA ALA A 115 1.88 -23.44 -1.11
C ALA A 115 1.30 -23.12 0.28
N GLY A 116 1.68 -21.97 0.85
CA GLY A 116 1.36 -21.59 2.23
C GLY A 116 0.01 -20.87 2.37
N GLU A 117 -0.34 -20.65 3.62
CA GLU A 117 -1.43 -19.79 4.05
C GLU A 117 -0.87 -18.79 5.07
N GLU A 118 -1.51 -17.60 5.18
CA GLU A 118 -1.05 -16.53 6.07
C GLU A 118 0.39 -16.04 5.78
N VAL A 119 0.82 -16.10 4.51
CA VAL A 119 2.12 -15.63 4.06
C VAL A 119 2.03 -14.16 3.65
N VAL A 120 3.01 -13.37 4.06
CA VAL A 120 3.17 -11.97 3.67
C VAL A 120 4.43 -11.81 2.82
N ILE A 121 4.30 -11.21 1.65
CA ILE A 121 5.46 -10.73 0.87
C ILE A 121 5.46 -9.20 0.88
N VAL A 122 6.49 -8.62 1.46
CA VAL A 122 6.77 -7.17 1.42
C VAL A 122 7.65 -6.90 0.20
N ALA A 123 7.10 -6.28 -0.83
CA ALA A 123 7.74 -6.15 -2.14
C ALA A 123 7.79 -4.71 -2.65
N SER A 124 8.89 -4.32 -3.30
CA SER A 124 8.93 -3.03 -4.00
C SER A 124 8.03 -3.06 -5.24
N TYR A 125 7.37 -1.92 -5.55
CA TYR A 125 6.55 -1.79 -6.75
C TYR A 125 7.29 -2.18 -8.03
N GLY A 126 8.56 -1.75 -8.17
CA GLY A 126 9.38 -2.04 -9.35
C GLY A 126 9.58 -3.53 -9.55
N THR A 127 9.98 -4.23 -8.51
CA THR A 127 10.24 -5.68 -8.58
C THR A 127 8.95 -6.46 -8.81
N PHE A 128 7.85 -6.04 -8.18
CA PHE A 128 6.57 -6.69 -8.38
C PHE A 128 6.04 -6.48 -9.80
N SER A 129 6.20 -5.28 -10.37
CA SER A 129 5.73 -4.97 -11.73
C SER A 129 6.44 -5.77 -12.82
N THR A 130 7.69 -6.17 -12.62
CA THR A 130 8.54 -6.77 -13.66
C THR A 130 8.61 -8.30 -13.70
N GLY A 131 8.07 -9.03 -12.71
CA GLY A 131 8.29 -10.46 -12.78
C GLY A 131 7.55 -11.38 -11.81
N ILE A 132 6.99 -10.89 -10.71
CA ILE A 132 6.36 -11.80 -9.75
C ILE A 132 4.90 -12.05 -10.13
N SER A 133 4.58 -13.30 -10.49
CA SER A 133 3.22 -13.73 -10.77
C SER A 133 2.77 -14.72 -9.70
N ILE A 134 1.93 -14.29 -8.79
CA ILE A 134 1.38 -15.11 -7.69
C ILE A 134 -0.13 -15.18 -7.88
N LYS A 135 -0.69 -16.40 -7.89
CA LYS A 135 -2.14 -16.61 -8.02
C LYS A 135 -2.86 -16.55 -6.66
N LYS A 136 -2.22 -17.06 -5.61
CA LYS A 136 -2.80 -17.17 -4.26
C LYS A 136 -2.60 -15.89 -3.44
N ILE A 137 -2.87 -14.71 -4.02
CA ILE A 137 -2.91 -13.42 -3.30
C ILE A 137 -4.36 -13.13 -2.91
N HIS A 138 -4.62 -12.97 -1.62
CA HIS A 138 -5.93 -12.62 -1.08
C HIS A 138 -6.03 -11.12 -0.80
N ASN A 139 -4.91 -10.50 -0.38
CA ASN A 139 -4.86 -9.09 0.00
C ASN A 139 -3.67 -8.38 -0.64
N ILE A 140 -3.89 -7.14 -1.09
CA ILE A 140 -2.85 -6.23 -1.57
C ILE A 140 -2.91 -4.96 -0.73
N PHE A 141 -1.78 -4.58 -0.15
CA PHE A 141 -1.65 -3.36 0.65
C PHE A 141 -0.83 -2.32 -0.12
N PHE A 142 -1.39 -1.15 -0.32
CA PHE A 142 -0.68 0.03 -0.78
C PHE A 142 -0.26 0.84 0.45
N THR A 143 1.02 0.79 0.80
CA THR A 143 1.54 1.38 2.05
C THR A 143 2.13 2.77 1.88
N GLU A 144 2.27 3.24 0.64
CA GLU A 144 2.81 4.55 0.31
C GLU A 144 1.97 5.24 -0.76
N SER A 145 2.07 6.56 -0.77
CA SER A 145 1.39 7.38 -1.78
C SER A 145 2.09 7.28 -3.15
N PHE A 146 1.33 7.00 -4.17
CA PHE A 146 1.75 7.01 -5.56
C PHE A 146 0.55 7.31 -6.47
N LYS A 147 0.83 7.79 -7.69
CA LYS A 147 -0.21 8.13 -8.67
C LYS A 147 -0.12 7.35 -9.99
N SER A 148 0.82 6.40 -10.09
CA SER A 148 1.04 5.67 -11.34
C SER A 148 -0.12 4.72 -11.64
N GLU A 149 -0.91 5.06 -12.64
CA GLU A 149 -2.01 4.24 -13.16
C GLU A 149 -1.52 2.84 -13.59
N VAL A 150 -0.35 2.77 -14.23
CA VAL A 150 0.27 1.52 -14.66
C VAL A 150 0.52 0.59 -13.47
N ILE A 151 1.12 1.11 -12.40
CA ILE A 151 1.38 0.33 -11.17
C ILE A 151 0.08 -0.17 -10.55
N ILE A 152 -0.95 0.71 -10.46
CA ILE A 152 -2.25 0.34 -9.89
C ILE A 152 -2.88 -0.80 -10.70
N ARG A 153 -3.01 -0.60 -12.01
CA ARG A 153 -3.62 -1.59 -12.91
C ARG A 153 -2.86 -2.92 -12.94
N GLN A 154 -1.52 -2.88 -12.96
CA GLN A 154 -0.69 -4.09 -12.92
C GLN A 154 -0.80 -4.82 -11.58
N SER A 155 -0.77 -4.11 -10.45
CA SER A 155 -0.88 -4.71 -9.12
C SER A 155 -2.24 -5.37 -8.93
N ILE A 156 -3.31 -4.68 -9.30
CA ILE A 156 -4.67 -5.20 -9.23
C ILE A 156 -4.84 -6.39 -10.19
N GLY A 157 -4.43 -6.25 -11.45
CA GLY A 157 -4.54 -7.32 -12.46
C GLY A 157 -3.84 -8.61 -12.06
N ARG A 158 -2.72 -8.52 -11.32
CA ARG A 158 -2.04 -9.69 -10.76
C ARG A 158 -2.81 -10.32 -9.61
N GLY A 159 -3.41 -9.49 -8.74
CA GLY A 159 -4.28 -9.95 -7.67
C GLY A 159 -5.55 -10.62 -8.18
N LEU A 160 -6.08 -10.18 -9.32
CA LEU A 160 -7.31 -10.72 -9.93
C LEU A 160 -7.12 -12.08 -10.61
N ARG A 161 -5.90 -12.62 -10.68
CA ARG A 161 -5.67 -13.96 -11.22
C ARG A 161 -6.44 -15.00 -10.42
N GLN A 162 -7.13 -15.87 -11.13
CA GLN A 162 -7.94 -16.91 -10.51
C GLN A 162 -7.10 -17.90 -9.70
N HIS A 163 -7.61 -18.23 -8.53
CA HIS A 163 -7.14 -19.32 -7.69
C HIS A 163 -8.33 -19.95 -6.97
N LYS A 164 -8.32 -21.27 -6.81
CA LYS A 164 -9.43 -22.03 -6.16
C LYS A 164 -9.73 -21.58 -4.72
N SER A 165 -8.77 -20.94 -4.06
CA SER A 165 -8.93 -20.48 -2.66
C SER A 165 -9.53 -19.09 -2.51
N LYS A 166 -9.89 -18.41 -3.62
CA LYS A 166 -10.40 -17.02 -3.53
C LYS A 166 -11.41 -16.71 -4.62
N ASP A 167 -12.48 -16.03 -4.23
CA ASP A 167 -13.48 -15.46 -5.13
C ASP A 167 -13.22 -13.97 -5.41
N SER A 168 -12.45 -13.32 -4.54
CA SER A 168 -12.12 -11.91 -4.63
C SER A 168 -10.75 -11.60 -4.01
N VAL A 169 -10.20 -10.44 -4.42
CA VAL A 169 -9.01 -9.83 -3.82
C VAL A 169 -9.42 -8.58 -3.07
N ASN A 170 -8.89 -8.42 -1.86
CA ASN A 170 -9.03 -7.18 -1.11
C ASN A 170 -7.82 -6.27 -1.38
N ILE A 171 -8.08 -5.02 -1.70
CA ILE A 171 -7.08 -3.97 -1.76
C ILE A 171 -7.28 -3.09 -0.54
N ILE A 172 -6.23 -2.91 0.23
CA ILE A 172 -6.19 -1.99 1.35
C ILE A 172 -5.26 -0.85 0.97
N ASP A 173 -5.84 0.33 0.79
CA ASP A 173 -5.15 1.54 0.35
C ASP A 173 -5.02 2.50 1.52
N PHE A 174 -3.80 2.65 2.06
CA PHE A 174 -3.52 3.61 3.13
C PHE A 174 -3.30 4.99 2.55
N VAL A 175 -4.06 5.95 3.05
CA VAL A 175 -4.08 7.33 2.61
C VAL A 175 -3.78 8.25 3.77
N ASP A 176 -2.74 9.07 3.62
CA ASP A 176 -2.31 10.01 4.64
C ASP A 176 -2.89 11.40 4.34
N ASP A 177 -3.74 11.90 5.23
CA ASP A 177 -4.40 13.21 5.12
C ASP A 177 -3.74 14.24 6.03
N LEU A 178 -2.88 15.04 5.42
CA LEU A 178 -2.24 16.21 6.02
C LEU A 178 -2.87 17.52 5.52
N SER A 179 -4.07 17.44 4.93
CA SER A 179 -4.75 18.60 4.34
C SER A 179 -5.30 19.55 5.40
N SER A 180 -5.38 20.82 5.06
CA SER A 180 -6.14 21.83 5.78
C SER A 180 -7.46 22.14 5.06
N SER A 181 -8.30 23.02 5.62
CA SER A 181 -9.65 23.30 5.11
C SER A 181 -9.69 23.77 3.66
N ASP A 182 -8.65 24.42 3.19
CA ASP A 182 -8.56 25.06 1.86
C ASP A 182 -7.37 24.56 1.02
N TRP A 183 -6.67 23.54 1.48
CA TRP A 183 -5.51 22.98 0.79
C TRP A 183 -5.45 21.46 0.94
N ASP A 184 -5.40 20.78 -0.21
CA ASP A 184 -5.12 19.35 -0.27
C ASP A 184 -3.60 19.11 -0.31
N ASN A 185 -3.10 18.28 0.59
CA ASN A 185 -1.72 17.81 0.52
C ASN A 185 -1.48 16.86 -0.69
N TYR A 186 -0.22 16.67 -1.08
CA TYR A 186 0.09 15.86 -2.28
C TYR A 186 -0.29 14.38 -2.13
N LEU A 187 -0.20 13.83 -0.91
CA LEU A 187 -0.57 12.43 -0.66
C LEU A 187 -2.07 12.22 -0.91
N ILE A 188 -2.92 13.16 -0.50
CA ILE A 188 -4.37 13.16 -0.80
C ILE A 188 -4.64 13.34 -2.29
N ARG A 189 -3.93 14.23 -2.97
CA ARG A 189 -4.08 14.40 -4.43
C ARG A 189 -3.79 13.09 -5.17
N HIS A 190 -2.74 12.37 -4.79
CA HIS A 190 -2.45 11.04 -5.34
C HIS A 190 -3.53 10.00 -5.01
N ALA A 191 -4.11 10.05 -3.81
CA ALA A 191 -5.22 9.18 -3.44
C ALA A 191 -6.48 9.46 -4.27
N LYS A 192 -6.79 10.73 -4.55
CA LYS A 192 -7.90 11.11 -5.45
C LYS A 192 -7.71 10.54 -6.86
N GLU A 193 -6.46 10.51 -7.40
CA GLU A 193 -6.16 9.86 -8.66
C GLU A 193 -6.37 8.33 -8.61
N ARG A 194 -5.97 7.66 -7.54
CA ARG A 194 -6.25 6.23 -7.36
C ARG A 194 -7.75 5.95 -7.31
N GLN A 195 -8.50 6.79 -6.59
CA GLN A 195 -9.97 6.67 -6.53
C GLN A 195 -10.63 6.85 -7.91
N ARG A 196 -10.08 7.75 -8.76
CA ARG A 196 -10.54 7.89 -10.15
C ARG A 196 -10.37 6.56 -10.89
N ILE A 197 -9.21 5.92 -10.78
CA ILE A 197 -8.92 4.63 -11.42
C ILE A 197 -9.86 3.54 -10.88
N TYR A 198 -10.13 3.49 -9.57
CA TYR A 198 -11.07 2.53 -8.99
C TYR A 198 -12.48 2.70 -9.59
N ARG A 199 -12.96 3.93 -9.75
CA ARG A 199 -14.26 4.22 -10.39
C ARG A 199 -14.28 3.79 -11.87
N GLU A 200 -13.25 4.11 -12.64
CA GLU A 200 -13.12 3.73 -14.06
C GLU A 200 -13.12 2.21 -14.25
N GLN A 201 -12.48 1.50 -13.33
CA GLN A 201 -12.46 0.04 -13.33
C GLN A 201 -13.73 -0.59 -12.71
N LYS A 202 -14.68 0.24 -12.30
CA LYS A 202 -15.93 -0.20 -11.62
C LYS A 202 -15.69 -1.05 -10.38
N PHE A 203 -14.56 -0.84 -9.69
CA PHE A 203 -14.30 -1.51 -8.42
C PHE A 203 -15.15 -0.88 -7.33
N LYS A 204 -15.79 -1.74 -6.53
CA LYS A 204 -16.47 -1.28 -5.31
C LYS A 204 -15.41 -0.87 -4.29
N TYR A 205 -15.52 0.35 -3.76
CA TYR A 205 -14.65 0.80 -2.69
C TYR A 205 -15.44 1.49 -1.58
N ASP A 206 -14.94 1.37 -0.36
CA ASP A 206 -15.39 2.12 0.81
C ASP A 206 -14.20 2.91 1.40
N ILE A 207 -14.52 4.01 2.07
CA ILE A 207 -13.55 4.87 2.74
C ILE A 207 -13.82 4.83 4.23
N LYS A 208 -12.82 4.41 5.00
CA LYS A 208 -12.83 4.51 6.45
C LYS A 208 -11.91 5.63 6.89
N ASN A 209 -12.49 6.68 7.49
CA ASN A 209 -11.70 7.72 8.13
C ASN A 209 -11.23 7.25 9.52
N VAL A 210 -10.01 7.58 9.85
CA VAL A 210 -9.36 7.27 11.13
C VAL A 210 -8.68 8.54 11.60
N ASP A 211 -9.08 9.03 12.77
CA ASP A 211 -8.35 10.09 13.45
C ASP A 211 -7.00 9.54 13.87
N PHE A 212 -5.94 10.17 13.43
CA PHE A 212 -4.58 9.72 13.65
C PHE A 212 -3.77 10.78 14.37
N GLU A 213 -3.49 10.53 15.63
CA GLU A 213 -2.82 11.52 16.49
C GLU A 213 -1.35 11.76 16.11
N GLY A 214 -0.81 10.94 15.18
CA GLY A 214 0.60 11.02 14.81
C GLY A 214 1.50 10.46 15.91
N ASP A 215 2.77 10.83 15.84
CA ASP A 215 3.73 10.55 16.89
C ASP A 215 3.74 11.80 17.81
N ILE A 216 3.08 11.69 18.97
CA ILE A 216 3.23 12.68 20.05
C ILE A 216 4.48 12.35 20.84
#